data_fdc413df373fe036f12aa9d721dadd5f
#
_entry.id   fdc413df373fe036f12aa9d721dadd5f
#
_cell.length_a   1.000
_cell.length_b   1.000
_cell.length_c   1.000
_cell.angle_alpha   90.00
_cell.angle_beta   90.00
_cell.angle_gamma   90.00
#
_symmetry.space_group_name_H-M   'P 1'
#
loop_
_entity.id
_entity.type
_entity.pdbx_description
1 polymer ?
#
loop_
_entity_poly.entity_id
_entity_poly.type
_entity_poly.pdbx_seq_one_letter_code
_entity_poly.pdbx_strand_id
1 'polypeptide(L)'
;MERKDVLRIEIGKGIATIWLDHQIEKMNVVSPDMMGILDGVFDEIKTNDDIKGVVIISAKKDFIAGADIKAFNIEKKGDFTTIQAKGHQGLLDLELGKKPVVAAVHGTAYGLGVELPLACHAIICSDHSSTKFALPEVK
;
A
#
# COMPACT_ATOMS: atom_id res chain seq x y z
N MET A 1 0.40 -15.77 -5.65
CA MET A 1 -0.25 -15.02 -4.54
C MET A 1 -1.52 -14.37 -5.06
N GLU A 2 -2.61 -14.59 -4.40
CA GLU A 2 -3.91 -14.03 -4.76
C GLU A 2 -4.24 -12.81 -3.90
N ARG A 3 -5.21 -11.99 -4.35
CA ARG A 3 -5.67 -10.81 -3.60
C ARG A 3 -6.00 -11.12 -2.13
N LYS A 4 -6.75 -12.20 -1.89
CA LYS A 4 -7.15 -12.63 -0.53
C LYS A 4 -5.99 -12.94 0.40
N ASP A 5 -4.79 -13.20 -0.13
CA ASP A 5 -3.61 -13.51 0.66
C ASP A 5 -2.94 -12.25 1.25
N VAL A 6 -3.28 -11.08 0.74
CA VAL A 6 -2.64 -9.83 1.15
C VAL A 6 -3.59 -8.70 1.52
N LEU A 7 -4.83 -8.71 0.99
CA LEU A 7 -5.81 -7.68 1.28
C LEU A 7 -7.25 -8.15 1.04
N ARG A 8 -8.17 -7.44 1.65
CA ARG A 8 -9.61 -7.55 1.38
C ARG A 8 -10.20 -6.17 1.14
N ILE A 9 -11.33 -6.12 0.42
CA ILE A 9 -12.01 -4.88 0.08
C ILE A 9 -13.43 -4.95 0.59
N GLU A 10 -13.86 -3.89 1.26
CA GLU A 10 -15.24 -3.68 1.66
C GLU A 10 -15.77 -2.41 0.98
N ILE A 11 -16.93 -2.49 0.37
CA ILE A 11 -17.56 -1.35 -0.29
C ILE A 11 -18.87 -1.04 0.41
N GLY A 12 -19.03 0.19 0.85
CA GLY A 12 -20.25 0.67 1.49
C GLY A 12 -20.38 2.18 1.36
N LYS A 13 -21.57 2.66 1.04
CA LYS A 13 -21.90 4.09 0.93
C LYS A 13 -20.97 4.86 -0.01
N GLY A 14 -20.53 4.23 -1.10
CA GLY A 14 -19.63 4.82 -2.08
C GLY A 14 -18.16 4.81 -1.67
N ILE A 15 -17.79 4.21 -0.56
CA ILE A 15 -16.41 4.11 -0.07
C ILE A 15 -15.90 2.68 -0.21
N ALA A 16 -14.75 2.53 -0.85
CA ALA A 16 -13.99 1.28 -0.86
C ALA A 16 -12.95 1.33 0.26
N THR A 17 -13.03 0.42 1.21
CA THR A 17 -12.02 0.25 2.24
C THR A 17 -11.12 -0.92 1.86
N ILE A 18 -9.84 -0.63 1.64
CA ILE A 18 -8.81 -1.62 1.37
C ILE A 18 -8.15 -1.97 2.70
N TRP A 19 -8.40 -3.17 3.17
CA TRP A 19 -7.79 -3.71 4.37
C TRP A 19 -6.52 -4.48 3.99
N LEU A 20 -5.38 -3.95 4.34
CA LEU A 20 -4.10 -4.67 4.20
C LEU A 20 -4.04 -5.76 5.27
N ASP A 21 -3.98 -7.01 4.85
CA ASP A 21 -4.09 -8.16 5.74
C ASP A 21 -3.34 -9.37 5.19
N HIS A 22 -2.02 -9.31 5.25
CA HIS A 22 -1.16 -10.39 4.75
C HIS A 22 -1.36 -11.67 5.54
N GLN A 23 -1.86 -12.74 4.90
CA GLN A 23 -2.28 -13.96 5.57
C GLN A 23 -1.11 -14.86 6.02
N ILE A 24 0.04 -14.73 5.39
CA ILE A 24 1.21 -15.57 5.66
C ILE A 24 2.16 -14.87 6.63
N GLU A 25 2.46 -13.60 6.39
CA GLU A 25 3.38 -12.84 7.21
C GLU A 25 2.69 -12.23 8.43
N LYS A 26 3.42 -12.13 9.53
CA LYS A 26 2.92 -11.49 10.75
C LYS A 26 2.58 -10.01 10.54
N MET A 27 3.34 -9.33 9.69
CA MET A 27 3.15 -7.93 9.36
C MET A 27 2.88 -7.77 7.86
N ASN A 28 2.23 -6.68 7.49
CA ASN A 28 2.12 -6.33 6.08
C ASN A 28 3.51 -5.94 5.57
N VAL A 29 3.99 -6.66 4.60
CA VAL A 29 5.26 -6.41 3.90
C VAL A 29 4.98 -6.27 2.42
N VAL A 30 5.76 -5.45 1.74
CA VAL A 30 5.58 -5.21 0.32
C VAL A 30 6.46 -6.15 -0.50
N SER A 31 5.83 -6.88 -1.38
CA SER A 31 6.46 -7.70 -2.41
C SER A 31 6.04 -7.21 -3.80
N PRO A 32 6.75 -7.61 -4.88
CA PRO A 32 6.29 -7.34 -6.24
C PRO A 32 4.86 -7.82 -6.50
N ASP A 33 4.49 -8.98 -5.97
CA ASP A 33 3.14 -9.54 -6.11
C ASP A 33 2.09 -8.64 -5.43
N MET A 34 2.36 -8.18 -4.23
CA MET A 34 1.45 -7.27 -3.52
C MET A 34 1.29 -5.95 -4.27
N MET A 35 2.37 -5.40 -4.81
CA MET A 35 2.31 -4.19 -5.64
C MET A 35 1.40 -4.39 -6.86
N GLY A 36 1.57 -5.49 -7.58
CA GLY A 36 0.73 -5.82 -8.74
C GLY A 36 -0.75 -6.01 -8.35
N ILE A 37 -1.02 -6.62 -7.20
CA ILE A 37 -2.38 -6.78 -6.68
C ILE A 37 -3.00 -5.41 -6.34
N LEU A 38 -2.26 -4.52 -5.69
CA LEU A 38 -2.72 -3.16 -5.38
C LEU A 38 -3.01 -2.36 -6.66
N ASP A 39 -2.13 -2.40 -7.64
CA ASP A 39 -2.34 -1.73 -8.93
C ASP A 39 -3.62 -2.23 -9.60
N GLY A 40 -3.85 -3.53 -9.63
CA GLY A 40 -5.08 -4.13 -10.16
C GLY A 40 -6.35 -3.68 -9.42
N VAL A 41 -6.25 -3.55 -8.10
CA VAL A 41 -7.36 -3.04 -7.26
C VAL A 41 -7.67 -1.57 -7.59
N PHE A 42 -6.64 -0.73 -7.72
CA PHE A 42 -6.85 0.67 -8.08
C PHE A 42 -7.41 0.83 -9.50
N ASP A 43 -7.00 -0.02 -10.45
CA ASP A 43 -7.58 -0.03 -11.80
C ASP A 43 -9.09 -0.37 -11.77
N GLU A 44 -9.49 -1.37 -10.98
CA GLU A 44 -10.90 -1.70 -10.77
C GLU A 44 -11.68 -0.55 -10.14
N ILE A 45 -11.13 0.08 -9.11
CA ILE A 45 -11.75 1.21 -8.42
C ILE A 45 -11.92 2.41 -9.35
N LYS A 46 -10.93 2.69 -10.17
CA LYS A 46 -10.93 3.80 -11.13
C LYS A 46 -12.11 3.75 -12.09
N THR A 47 -12.53 2.55 -12.50
CA THR A 47 -13.62 2.35 -13.48
C THR A 47 -14.96 2.05 -12.84
N ASN A 48 -15.04 1.90 -11.52
CA ASN A 48 -16.28 1.62 -10.80
C ASN A 48 -16.94 2.92 -10.32
N ASP A 49 -17.99 3.35 -11.02
CA ASP A 49 -18.70 4.60 -10.71
C ASP A 49 -19.45 4.59 -9.36
N ASP A 50 -19.68 3.43 -8.76
CA ASP A 50 -20.28 3.30 -7.44
C ASP A 50 -19.30 3.64 -6.31
N ILE A 51 -18.01 3.67 -6.60
CA ILE A 51 -16.96 4.05 -5.66
C ILE A 51 -16.60 5.52 -5.85
N LYS A 52 -16.79 6.31 -4.81
CA LYS A 52 -16.52 7.76 -4.79
C LYS A 52 -15.23 8.12 -4.05
N GLY A 53 -14.76 7.25 -3.18
CA GLY A 53 -13.54 7.46 -2.41
C GLY A 53 -12.99 6.14 -1.86
N VAL A 54 -11.76 6.19 -1.38
CA VAL A 54 -11.02 5.01 -0.93
C VAL A 54 -10.37 5.28 0.41
N VAL A 55 -10.39 4.30 1.29
CA VAL A 55 -9.61 4.27 2.52
C VAL A 55 -8.66 3.07 2.46
N ILE A 56 -7.39 3.29 2.74
CA ILE A 56 -6.40 2.23 2.91
C ILE A 56 -6.07 2.12 4.40
N ILE A 57 -6.25 0.97 4.97
CA ILE A 57 -6.02 0.70 6.39
C ILE A 57 -5.46 -0.70 6.58
N SER A 58 -4.73 -0.93 7.67
CA SER A 58 -4.25 -2.26 8.03
C SER A 58 -5.22 -2.96 8.97
N ALA A 59 -5.44 -4.24 8.73
CA ALA A 59 -6.14 -5.13 9.67
C ALA A 59 -5.21 -5.67 10.78
N LYS A 60 -3.92 -5.34 10.71
CA LYS A 60 -2.89 -5.81 11.65
C LYS A 60 -2.51 -4.72 12.65
N LYS A 61 -1.61 -5.08 13.58
CA LYS A 61 -1.07 -4.15 14.58
C LYS A 61 -0.31 -2.99 13.94
N ASP A 62 0.40 -3.26 12.85
CA ASP A 62 1.21 -2.29 12.12
C ASP A 62 0.63 -2.01 10.73
N PHE A 63 0.93 -0.85 10.18
CA PHE A 63 0.48 -0.47 8.84
C PHE A 63 1.23 -1.27 7.77
N ILE A 64 2.47 -0.91 7.51
CA ILE A 64 3.38 -1.63 6.59
C ILE A 64 4.78 -1.58 7.20
N ALA A 65 5.39 -2.74 7.39
CA ALA A 65 6.70 -2.86 8.04
C ALA A 65 7.90 -2.69 7.09
N GLY A 66 7.67 -2.47 5.81
CA GLY A 66 8.71 -2.32 4.79
C GLY A 66 8.59 -3.34 3.66
N ALA A 67 9.64 -3.46 2.87
CA ALA A 67 9.70 -4.39 1.75
C ALA A 67 10.18 -5.78 2.18
N ASP A 68 9.61 -6.81 1.58
CA ASP A 68 10.16 -8.16 1.63
C ASP A 68 11.30 -8.26 0.60
N ILE A 69 12.52 -7.97 1.05
CA ILE A 69 13.70 -7.94 0.20
C ILE A 69 13.95 -9.30 -0.49
N LYS A 70 13.58 -10.38 0.18
CA LYS A 70 13.77 -11.75 -0.37
C LYS A 70 12.84 -12.05 -1.53
N ALA A 71 11.68 -11.41 -1.59
CA ALA A 71 10.72 -11.56 -2.67
C ALA A 71 11.12 -10.80 -3.94
N PHE A 72 12.05 -9.87 -3.85
CA PHE A 72 12.62 -9.17 -4.99
C PHE A 72 13.74 -10.02 -5.58
N ASN A 73 13.43 -10.79 -6.60
CA ASN A 73 14.39 -11.63 -7.30
C ASN A 73 15.29 -10.79 -8.21
N ILE A 74 16.37 -10.22 -7.64
CA ILE A 74 17.32 -9.37 -8.34
C ILE A 74 18.47 -10.24 -8.83
N GLU A 75 18.43 -10.62 -10.11
CA GLU A 75 19.46 -11.47 -10.73
C GLU A 75 20.49 -10.66 -11.50
N LYS A 76 20.13 -9.46 -11.97
CA LYS A 76 20.97 -8.64 -12.85
C LYS A 76 21.03 -7.19 -12.39
N LYS A 77 22.14 -6.54 -12.71
CA LYS A 77 22.27 -5.09 -12.56
C LYS A 77 21.18 -4.40 -13.40
N GLY A 78 20.37 -3.58 -12.74
CA GLY A 78 19.25 -2.87 -13.37
C GLY A 78 17.86 -3.45 -13.07
N ASP A 79 17.74 -4.70 -12.59
CA ASP A 79 16.46 -5.29 -12.22
C ASP A 79 15.75 -4.47 -11.13
N PHE A 80 16.49 -4.01 -10.15
CA PHE A 80 15.98 -3.16 -9.08
C PHE A 80 15.46 -1.82 -9.61
N THR A 81 16.15 -1.23 -10.58
CA THR A 81 15.73 0.04 -11.20
C THR A 81 14.37 -0.10 -11.90
N THR A 82 14.14 -1.22 -12.60
CA THR A 82 12.86 -1.51 -13.26
C THR A 82 11.73 -1.69 -12.25
N ILE A 83 11.99 -2.39 -11.16
CA ILE A 83 11.02 -2.59 -10.07
C ILE A 83 10.69 -1.26 -9.40
N GLN A 84 11.69 -0.43 -9.12
CA GLN A 84 11.48 0.90 -8.56
C GLN A 84 10.67 1.80 -9.51
N ALA A 85 10.98 1.78 -10.80
CA ALA A 85 10.26 2.58 -11.79
C ALA A 85 8.77 2.24 -11.83
N LYS A 86 8.42 0.95 -11.79
CA LYS A 86 7.03 0.51 -11.70
C LYS A 86 6.36 0.95 -10.41
N GLY A 87 7.05 0.82 -9.27
CA GLY A 87 6.54 1.28 -7.97
C GLY A 87 6.27 2.77 -7.95
N HIS A 88 7.21 3.58 -8.45
CA HIS A 88 7.05 5.04 -8.55
C HIS A 88 5.90 5.42 -9.49
N GLN A 89 5.74 4.71 -10.60
CA GLN A 89 4.63 4.97 -11.53
C GLN A 89 3.28 4.68 -10.86
N GLY A 90 3.16 3.58 -10.11
CA GLY A 90 1.95 3.24 -9.35
C GLY A 90 1.60 4.31 -8.30
N LEU A 91 2.60 4.81 -7.57
CA LEU A 91 2.41 5.91 -6.61
C LEU A 91 2.00 7.23 -7.30
N LEU A 92 2.60 7.54 -8.43
CA LEU A 92 2.24 8.72 -9.22
C LEU A 92 0.81 8.61 -9.75
N ASP A 93 0.41 7.47 -10.26
CA ASP A 93 -0.94 7.22 -10.76
C ASP A 93 -1.97 7.36 -9.62
N LEU A 94 -1.63 6.91 -8.41
CA LEU A 94 -2.44 7.11 -7.23
C LEU A 94 -2.61 8.58 -6.88
N GLU A 95 -1.51 9.33 -6.83
CA GLU A 95 -1.50 10.77 -6.52
C GLU A 95 -2.32 11.59 -7.52
N LEU A 96 -2.20 11.27 -8.81
CA LEU A 96 -2.91 11.95 -9.89
C LEU A 96 -4.33 11.44 -10.12
N GLY A 97 -4.74 10.41 -9.40
CA GLY A 97 -6.09 9.83 -9.51
C GLY A 97 -7.19 10.82 -9.11
N LYS A 98 -8.37 10.67 -9.74
CA LYS A 98 -9.49 11.59 -9.54
C LYS A 98 -10.30 11.31 -8.29
N LYS A 99 -10.30 10.06 -7.81
CA LYS A 99 -11.03 9.67 -6.60
C LYS A 99 -10.16 9.93 -5.37
N PRO A 100 -10.69 10.56 -4.32
CA PRO A 100 -9.91 10.78 -3.11
C PRO A 100 -9.53 9.45 -2.44
N VAL A 101 -8.28 9.35 -2.04
CA VAL A 101 -7.73 8.21 -1.31
C VAL A 101 -7.15 8.71 0.00
N VAL A 102 -7.59 8.11 1.10
CA VAL A 102 -7.12 8.43 2.44
C VAL A 102 -6.38 7.22 3.02
N ALA A 103 -5.18 7.42 3.49
CA ALA A 103 -4.45 6.42 4.27
C ALA A 103 -4.77 6.60 5.76
N ALA A 104 -5.29 5.55 6.39
CA ALA A 104 -5.49 5.48 7.83
C ALA A 104 -4.36 4.66 8.44
N VAL A 105 -3.43 5.33 9.12
CA VAL A 105 -2.17 4.75 9.58
C VAL A 105 -2.14 4.57 11.08
N HIS A 106 -1.84 3.36 11.54
CA HIS A 106 -1.55 3.05 12.92
C HIS A 106 -0.36 2.08 13.01
N GLY A 107 0.36 2.11 14.12
CA GLY A 107 1.53 1.28 14.32
C GLY A 107 2.70 1.71 13.42
N THR A 108 3.52 0.76 13.06
CA THR A 108 4.72 0.98 12.27
C THR A 108 4.40 1.21 10.79
N ALA A 109 5.00 2.25 10.21
CA ALA A 109 4.94 2.58 8.80
C ALA A 109 6.36 2.86 8.30
N TYR A 110 7.01 1.88 7.68
CA TYR A 110 8.40 1.95 7.24
C TYR A 110 8.53 1.79 5.73
N GLY A 111 9.46 2.52 5.15
CA GLY A 111 9.76 2.44 3.71
C GLY A 111 8.54 2.77 2.86
N LEU A 112 8.04 1.84 2.05
CA LEU A 112 6.82 2.02 1.28
C LEU A 112 5.60 2.28 2.16
N GLY A 113 5.63 1.89 3.44
CA GLY A 113 4.64 2.24 4.44
C GLY A 113 4.56 3.75 4.72
N VAL A 114 5.58 4.52 4.36
CA VAL A 114 5.59 6.00 4.36
C VAL A 114 5.23 6.53 2.97
N GLU A 115 5.83 5.97 1.94
CA GLU A 115 5.67 6.44 0.55
C GLU A 115 4.24 6.30 0.04
N LEU A 116 3.57 5.18 0.33
CA LEU A 116 2.19 4.96 -0.05
C LEU A 116 1.23 6.00 0.55
N PRO A 117 1.23 6.25 1.87
CA PRO A 117 0.43 7.34 2.44
C PRO A 117 0.74 8.71 1.84
N LEU A 118 2.01 9.02 1.57
CA LEU A 118 2.40 10.29 0.95
C LEU A 118 1.84 10.47 -0.47
N ALA A 119 1.61 9.38 -1.19
CA ALA A 119 0.96 9.40 -2.49
C ALA A 119 -0.57 9.51 -2.40
N CYS A 120 -1.16 9.29 -1.24
CA CYS A 120 -2.58 9.47 -0.99
C CYS A 120 -2.94 10.96 -0.89
N HIS A 121 -4.23 11.28 -1.02
CA HIS A 121 -4.71 12.66 -0.97
C HIS A 121 -4.80 13.20 0.47
N ALA A 122 -4.91 12.32 1.44
CA ALA A 122 -4.86 12.66 2.87
C ALA A 122 -4.32 11.49 3.70
N ILE A 123 -3.76 11.81 4.86
CA ILE A 123 -3.28 10.85 5.85
C ILE A 123 -3.97 11.15 7.17
N ILE A 124 -4.58 10.15 7.77
CA ILE A 124 -5.06 10.17 9.13
C ILE A 124 -4.25 9.15 9.91
N CYS A 125 -3.60 9.55 10.97
CA CYS A 125 -2.81 8.64 11.79
C CYS A 125 -3.27 8.65 13.25
N SER A 126 -3.11 7.49 13.89
CA SER A 126 -3.29 7.34 15.33
C SER A 126 -2.24 8.15 16.09
N ASP A 127 -2.62 8.73 17.20
CA ASP A 127 -1.71 9.41 18.14
C ASP A 127 -1.10 8.45 19.18
N HIS A 128 -1.38 7.16 19.07
CA HIS A 128 -0.80 6.15 19.94
C HIS A 128 0.74 6.11 19.78
N SER A 129 1.46 5.85 20.89
CA SER A 129 2.93 5.82 20.91
C SER A 129 3.57 4.79 19.98
N SER A 130 2.82 3.75 19.57
CA SER A 130 3.27 2.75 18.60
C SER A 130 3.24 3.23 17.16
N THR A 131 2.56 4.36 16.86
CA THR A 131 2.49 4.91 15.51
C THR A 131 3.80 5.62 15.20
N LYS A 132 4.55 5.07 14.25
CA LYS A 132 5.90 5.53 13.89
C LYS A 132 6.10 5.48 12.40
N PHE A 133 6.63 6.55 11.85
CA PHE A 133 7.03 6.65 10.45
C PHE A 133 8.56 6.68 10.37
N ALA A 134 9.12 5.87 9.50
CA ALA A 134 10.57 5.89 9.24
C ALA A 134 10.90 5.47 7.81
N LEU A 135 12.02 5.99 7.32
CA LEU A 135 12.67 5.57 6.08
C LEU A 135 14.01 4.93 6.42
N PRO A 136 14.03 3.67 6.89
CA PRO A 136 15.26 3.02 7.36
C PRO A 136 16.26 2.73 6.24
N GLU A 137 15.85 2.87 4.97
CA GLU A 137 16.71 2.78 3.79
C GLU A 137 17.75 3.91 3.74
N VAL A 138 17.46 5.02 4.40
CA VAL A 138 18.34 6.18 4.49
C VAL A 138 19.11 6.13 5.80
N LYS A 139 20.42 6.07 5.71
CA LYS A 139 21.34 6.09 6.87
C LYS A 139 22.07 7.43 6.97
#